data_ca31968809ed5611fc090bce9b714168
#
_entry.id   ca31968809ed5611fc090bce9b714168
#
_cell.length_a   1.000
_cell.length_b   1.000
_cell.length_c   1.000
_cell.angle_alpha   90.00
_cell.angle_beta   90.00
_cell.angle_gamma   90.00
#
_symmetry.space_group_name_H-M   'P 1'
#
loop_
_entity.id
_entity.type
_entity.pdbx_description
1 polymer ?
#
loop_
_entity_poly.entity_id
_entity_poly.type
_entity_poly.pdbx_seq_one_letter_code
_entity_poly.pdbx_strand_id
1 'polypeptide(L)'
;MLVGLCVLFTLALRVPFLTWPLMPDEAGLLIMAHQWEEGPFLYGDYFVGRGIVLMLVFALADALGGAFALRLIGCLVAVILVVAAGWAGHQVRGRSGAGWSALVAASYSSTYAMSSTVMNERLLAAALVTVSCACTIAALRRARSASGDALAVLAGACATSALLVVQSYAEGAVFAGVLLFASWRVRALPGSAVVRIASGGLLGMLLPVAAVALGVLVSWLTASQVWFQMFGYRLQAAGVIGRSDNDFYRFVTLTVIAALTGFLVLLFCFVCGYRQVKRYDNTATWVAVLAMIVASGAAMFLGGAWYNDYLLQLIPAVVLATAVMAPQPTWSGLGMRCGAAMAAVAAVVATYLGLERPILGSTNSQAAVGRWMAADSEQGDTGVVLWGKANVLHAAGMSSPYPYLWSLLTRTLDPELDLLLTTLRGPDAPTWLVEWYPRNSWQLDADGALTAAIEDRYIQVGSPCGIDVYLLKSESRELPPDAQCEQWRAG
;
A
#
# COMPACT_ATOMS: atom_id res chain seq x y z
N MET A 1 3.22 -28.23 -7.71
CA MET A 1 2.14 -28.10 -8.71
C MET A 1 1.06 -27.10 -8.29
N LEU A 2 0.33 -27.27 -7.17
CA LEU A 2 -0.76 -26.34 -6.77
C LEU A 2 -0.30 -24.89 -6.57
N VAL A 3 0.81 -24.64 -5.88
CA VAL A 3 1.35 -23.28 -5.69
C VAL A 3 1.72 -22.63 -7.02
N GLY A 4 2.30 -23.41 -7.97
CA GLY A 4 2.59 -22.91 -9.31
C GLY A 4 1.35 -22.50 -10.10
N LEU A 5 0.25 -23.24 -9.96
CA LEU A 5 -1.04 -22.84 -10.54
C LEU A 5 -1.58 -21.55 -9.92
N CYS A 6 -1.42 -21.36 -8.60
CA CYS A 6 -1.80 -20.11 -7.93
C CYS A 6 -0.93 -18.92 -8.40
N VAL A 7 0.36 -19.13 -8.66
CA VAL A 7 1.24 -18.11 -9.26
C VAL A 7 0.75 -17.73 -10.67
N LEU A 8 0.45 -18.71 -11.51
CA LEU A 8 -0.10 -18.43 -12.85
C LEU A 8 -1.44 -17.71 -12.78
N PHE A 9 -2.32 -18.08 -11.85
CA PHE A 9 -3.57 -17.38 -11.60
C PHE A 9 -3.35 -15.93 -11.18
N THR A 10 -2.40 -15.68 -10.26
CA THR A 10 -2.00 -14.32 -9.87
C THR A 10 -1.56 -13.48 -11.07
N LEU A 11 -0.67 -14.02 -11.90
CA LEU A 11 -0.16 -13.33 -13.08
C LEU A 11 -1.27 -13.08 -14.10
N ALA A 12 -2.12 -14.07 -14.35
CA ALA A 12 -3.25 -13.93 -15.28
C ALA A 12 -4.21 -12.79 -14.90
N LEU A 13 -4.46 -12.57 -13.59
CA LEU A 13 -5.31 -11.48 -13.11
C LEU A 13 -4.61 -10.11 -13.12
N ARG A 14 -3.28 -10.06 -13.06
CA ARG A 14 -2.51 -8.79 -12.97
C ARG A 14 -2.00 -8.29 -14.32
N VAL A 15 -1.67 -9.20 -15.25
CA VAL A 15 -1.13 -8.83 -16.57
C VAL A 15 -2.00 -7.81 -17.32
N PRO A 16 -3.34 -7.90 -17.33
CA PRO A 16 -4.17 -6.89 -18.00
C PRO A 16 -3.99 -5.46 -17.49
N PHE A 17 -3.49 -5.29 -16.26
CA PHE A 17 -3.30 -3.98 -15.63
C PHE A 17 -1.88 -3.41 -15.77
N LEU A 18 -0.96 -4.10 -16.46
CA LEU A 18 0.42 -3.65 -16.60
C LEU A 18 0.55 -2.32 -17.35
N THR A 19 -0.31 -2.08 -18.32
CA THR A 19 -0.29 -0.87 -19.16
C THR A 19 -1.35 0.18 -18.76
N TRP A 20 -2.06 -0.07 -17.65
CA TRP A 20 -3.07 0.88 -17.18
C TRP A 20 -2.42 2.16 -16.65
N PRO A 21 -3.12 3.31 -16.73
CA PRO A 21 -2.67 4.55 -16.14
C PRO A 21 -2.35 4.37 -14.65
N LEU A 22 -1.32 5.09 -14.19
CA LEU A 22 -0.93 5.06 -12.79
C LEU A 22 -2.01 5.64 -11.89
N MET A 23 -2.18 5.05 -10.73
CA MET A 23 -2.95 5.65 -9.64
C MET A 23 -2.23 6.89 -9.10
N PRO A 24 -2.97 7.84 -8.49
CA PRO A 24 -2.33 9.05 -7.93
C PRO A 24 -1.18 8.78 -6.97
N ASP A 25 -1.30 7.74 -6.13
CA ASP A 25 -0.24 7.38 -5.19
C ASP A 25 0.98 6.79 -5.89
N GLU A 26 0.78 5.91 -6.89
CA GLU A 26 1.89 5.37 -7.68
C GLU A 26 2.64 6.48 -8.42
N ALA A 27 1.90 7.37 -9.07
CA ALA A 27 2.48 8.46 -9.83
C ALA A 27 3.24 9.46 -8.94
N GLY A 28 2.65 9.86 -7.82
CA GLY A 28 3.30 10.78 -6.90
C GLY A 28 4.58 10.22 -6.31
N LEU A 29 4.60 8.93 -5.95
CA LEU A 29 5.81 8.28 -5.45
C LEU A 29 6.88 8.08 -6.54
N LEU A 30 6.49 7.90 -7.82
CA LEU A 30 7.44 7.87 -8.94
C LEU A 30 8.02 9.26 -9.23
N ILE A 31 7.22 10.34 -9.18
CA ILE A 31 7.73 11.72 -9.31
C ILE A 31 8.79 11.98 -8.24
N MET A 32 8.52 11.59 -6.99
CA MET A 32 9.48 11.72 -5.89
C MET A 32 10.74 10.87 -6.09
N ALA A 33 10.57 9.64 -6.56
CA ALA A 33 11.69 8.74 -6.82
C ALA A 33 12.62 9.27 -7.92
N HIS A 34 12.03 9.88 -8.96
CA HIS A 34 12.77 10.49 -10.07
C HIS A 34 13.60 11.71 -9.62
N GLN A 35 13.15 12.43 -8.58
CA GLN A 35 13.80 13.63 -8.03
C GLN A 35 14.40 13.37 -6.64
N TRP A 36 14.76 12.12 -6.33
CA TRP A 36 15.38 11.79 -5.05
C TRP A 36 16.84 12.22 -5.03
N GLU A 37 17.04 13.46 -4.68
CA GLU A 37 18.34 14.10 -4.53
C GLU A 37 18.39 14.91 -3.22
N GLU A 38 19.45 15.68 -3.01
CA GLU A 38 19.57 16.58 -1.85
C GLU A 38 18.49 17.67 -1.88
N GLY A 39 17.76 17.81 -0.77
CA GLY A 39 16.66 18.74 -0.67
C GLY A 39 16.16 18.93 0.77
N PRO A 40 15.12 19.73 1.00
CA PRO A 40 14.62 20.05 2.33
C PRO A 40 13.94 18.86 3.03
N PHE A 41 13.57 17.82 2.30
CA PHE A 41 12.87 16.66 2.83
C PHE A 41 13.67 15.36 2.62
N LEU A 42 13.23 14.28 3.24
CA LEU A 42 13.89 12.96 3.18
C LEU A 42 14.09 12.45 1.73
N TYR A 43 13.21 12.83 0.83
CA TYR A 43 13.20 12.38 -0.57
C TYR A 43 13.35 13.58 -1.55
N GLY A 44 14.16 14.58 -1.20
CA GLY A 44 14.39 15.75 -2.04
C GLY A 44 13.39 16.87 -1.78
N ASP A 45 12.78 17.39 -2.83
CA ASP A 45 11.90 18.57 -2.78
C ASP A 45 10.47 18.27 -2.32
N TYR A 46 10.11 17.01 -2.25
CA TYR A 46 8.76 16.60 -1.88
C TYR A 46 8.66 15.99 -0.49
N PHE A 47 7.60 16.36 0.23
CA PHE A 47 7.26 15.73 1.49
C PHE A 47 6.31 14.55 1.28
N VAL A 48 6.64 13.39 1.84
CA VAL A 48 5.73 12.26 1.98
C VAL A 48 5.93 11.52 3.29
N GLY A 49 4.85 11.23 3.99
CA GLY A 49 4.89 10.44 5.23
C GLY A 49 4.97 8.93 4.95
N ARG A 50 5.91 8.48 4.12
CA ARG A 50 6.10 7.07 3.75
C ARG A 50 7.48 6.58 4.18
N GLY A 51 7.58 5.27 4.40
CA GLY A 51 8.82 4.64 4.84
C GLY A 51 9.84 4.47 3.71
N ILE A 52 11.13 4.48 4.09
CA ILE A 52 12.25 4.44 3.14
C ILE A 52 12.29 3.16 2.29
N VAL A 53 11.87 2.01 2.83
CA VAL A 53 11.86 0.75 2.07
C VAL A 53 10.90 0.81 0.90
N LEU A 54 9.76 1.51 1.03
CA LEU A 54 8.85 1.77 -0.07
C LEU A 54 9.52 2.62 -1.15
N MET A 55 10.14 3.74 -0.75
CA MET A 55 10.78 4.66 -1.69
C MET A 55 11.94 4.02 -2.45
N LEU A 56 12.71 3.13 -1.81
CA LEU A 56 13.74 2.33 -2.51
C LEU A 56 13.15 1.44 -3.63
N VAL A 57 11.95 0.90 -3.42
CA VAL A 57 11.25 0.11 -4.47
C VAL A 57 10.82 1.01 -5.63
N PHE A 58 10.33 2.21 -5.34
CA PHE A 58 9.94 3.18 -6.36
C PHE A 58 11.16 3.74 -7.11
N ALA A 59 12.27 4.02 -6.42
CA ALA A 59 13.54 4.42 -7.06
C ALA A 59 14.09 3.32 -7.98
N LEU A 60 14.00 2.05 -7.55
CA LEU A 60 14.35 0.93 -8.41
C LEU A 60 13.43 0.86 -9.65
N ALA A 61 12.13 1.09 -9.49
CA ALA A 61 11.20 1.10 -10.60
C ALA A 61 11.49 2.23 -11.58
N ASP A 62 11.79 3.43 -11.08
CA ASP A 62 12.16 4.58 -11.90
C ASP A 62 13.42 4.28 -12.72
N ALA A 63 14.46 3.77 -12.07
CA ALA A 63 15.72 3.37 -12.74
C ALA A 63 15.55 2.26 -13.80
N LEU A 64 14.50 1.43 -13.69
CA LEU A 64 14.21 0.33 -14.61
C LEU A 64 13.18 0.66 -15.69
N GLY A 65 12.73 1.93 -15.80
CA GLY A 65 11.79 2.39 -16.82
C GLY A 65 10.42 2.82 -16.28
N GLY A 66 10.33 3.22 -15.01
CA GLY A 66 9.19 3.94 -14.44
C GLY A 66 7.94 3.07 -14.27
N ALA A 67 6.82 3.54 -14.81
CA ALA A 67 5.49 2.98 -14.60
C ALA A 67 5.37 1.47 -14.91
N PHE A 68 5.90 1.03 -16.05
CA PHE A 68 5.84 -0.38 -16.45
C PHE A 68 6.68 -1.27 -15.53
N ALA A 69 7.89 -0.83 -15.18
CA ALA A 69 8.75 -1.53 -14.23
C ALA A 69 8.10 -1.63 -12.85
N LEU A 70 7.43 -0.56 -12.38
CA LEU A 70 6.67 -0.57 -11.13
C LEU A 70 5.59 -1.64 -11.11
N ARG A 71 4.85 -1.78 -12.20
CA ARG A 71 3.80 -2.81 -12.35
C ARG A 71 4.37 -4.23 -12.37
N LEU A 72 5.52 -4.44 -13.01
CA LEU A 72 6.24 -5.73 -12.99
C LEU A 72 6.74 -6.05 -11.58
N ILE A 73 7.28 -5.09 -10.85
CA ILE A 73 7.66 -5.24 -9.44
C ILE A 73 6.43 -5.61 -8.60
N GLY A 74 5.28 -4.96 -8.83
CA GLY A 74 4.02 -5.33 -8.18
C GLY A 74 3.59 -6.77 -8.45
N CYS A 75 3.78 -7.28 -9.68
CA CYS A 75 3.56 -8.70 -9.99
C CYS A 75 4.54 -9.62 -9.23
N LEU A 76 5.83 -9.26 -9.17
CA LEU A 76 6.83 -10.00 -8.42
C LEU A 76 6.51 -10.05 -6.92
N VAL A 77 6.11 -8.94 -6.32
CA VAL A 77 5.70 -8.86 -4.91
C VAL A 77 4.51 -9.78 -4.63
N ALA A 78 3.50 -9.79 -5.52
CA ALA A 78 2.35 -10.69 -5.39
C ALA A 78 2.77 -12.17 -5.50
N VAL A 79 3.67 -12.51 -6.43
CA VAL A 79 4.23 -13.86 -6.56
C VAL A 79 5.00 -14.27 -5.29
N ILE A 80 5.82 -13.38 -4.73
CA ILE A 80 6.53 -13.63 -3.47
C ILE A 80 5.53 -13.93 -2.35
N LEU A 81 4.45 -13.14 -2.24
CA LEU A 81 3.39 -13.35 -1.26
C LEU A 81 2.76 -14.74 -1.42
N VAL A 82 2.40 -15.14 -2.64
CA VAL A 82 1.78 -16.45 -2.94
C VAL A 82 2.73 -17.61 -2.62
N VAL A 83 4.00 -17.49 -3.00
CA VAL A 83 5.01 -18.53 -2.72
C VAL A 83 5.29 -18.64 -1.22
N ALA A 84 5.43 -17.51 -0.52
CA ALA A 84 5.62 -17.48 0.94
C ALA A 84 4.41 -18.07 1.68
N ALA A 85 3.19 -17.74 1.24
CA ALA A 85 1.95 -18.31 1.75
C ALA A 85 1.90 -19.83 1.56
N GLY A 86 2.20 -20.30 0.36
CA GLY A 86 2.29 -21.73 0.05
C GLY A 86 3.35 -22.43 0.89
N TRP A 87 4.50 -21.80 1.09
CA TRP A 87 5.57 -22.34 1.92
C TRP A 87 5.18 -22.43 3.40
N ALA A 88 4.60 -21.36 3.96
CA ALA A 88 4.07 -21.36 5.32
C ALA A 88 3.00 -22.42 5.49
N GLY A 89 2.04 -22.50 4.56
CA GLY A 89 0.98 -23.51 4.56
C GLY A 89 1.50 -24.93 4.48
N HIS A 90 2.54 -25.18 3.67
CA HIS A 90 3.21 -26.48 3.60
C HIS A 90 3.82 -26.88 4.93
N GLN A 91 4.42 -25.95 5.63
CA GLN A 91 5.00 -26.21 6.94
C GLN A 91 3.92 -26.48 8.00
N VAL A 92 2.76 -25.84 7.92
CA VAL A 92 1.66 -26.04 8.88
C VAL A 92 0.91 -27.35 8.63
N ARG A 93 0.51 -27.64 7.39
CA ARG A 93 -0.37 -28.76 7.01
C ARG A 93 -0.01 -29.45 5.70
N GLY A 94 1.26 -29.46 5.32
CA GLY A 94 1.74 -30.16 4.14
C GLY A 94 1.14 -29.60 2.83
N ARG A 95 0.99 -30.48 1.84
CA ARG A 95 0.56 -30.08 0.48
C ARG A 95 -0.82 -29.41 0.44
N SER A 96 -1.77 -29.87 1.28
CA SER A 96 -3.12 -29.29 1.33
C SER A 96 -3.10 -27.89 1.92
N GLY A 97 -2.36 -27.67 3.03
CA GLY A 97 -2.15 -26.34 3.60
C GLY A 97 -1.51 -25.39 2.59
N ALA A 98 -0.50 -25.85 1.85
CA ALA A 98 0.17 -25.06 0.81
C ALA A 98 -0.79 -24.59 -0.28
N GLY A 99 -1.65 -25.48 -0.78
CA GLY A 99 -2.58 -25.15 -1.86
C GLY A 99 -3.63 -24.11 -1.44
N TRP A 100 -4.28 -24.31 -0.29
CA TRP A 100 -5.32 -23.40 0.19
C TRP A 100 -4.76 -22.03 0.58
N SER A 101 -3.61 -21.96 1.24
CA SER A 101 -2.94 -20.70 1.59
C SER A 101 -2.52 -19.92 0.35
N ALA A 102 -1.91 -20.63 -0.63
CA ALA A 102 -1.51 -20.01 -1.89
C ALA A 102 -2.71 -19.48 -2.69
N LEU A 103 -3.84 -20.21 -2.70
CA LEU A 103 -5.06 -19.77 -3.38
C LEU A 103 -5.62 -18.48 -2.78
N VAL A 104 -5.72 -18.40 -1.44
CA VAL A 104 -6.18 -17.18 -0.76
C VAL A 104 -5.23 -16.02 -0.99
N ALA A 105 -3.91 -16.26 -0.91
CA ALA A 105 -2.91 -15.25 -1.20
C ALA A 105 -3.02 -14.74 -2.64
N ALA A 106 -3.13 -15.64 -3.62
CA ALA A 106 -3.29 -15.32 -5.03
C ALA A 106 -4.55 -14.49 -5.31
N SER A 107 -5.68 -14.88 -4.70
CA SER A 107 -6.95 -14.19 -4.85
C SER A 107 -6.89 -12.75 -4.31
N TYR A 108 -6.42 -12.58 -3.08
CA TYR A 108 -6.42 -11.25 -2.45
C TYR A 108 -5.28 -10.33 -2.92
N SER A 109 -4.14 -10.89 -3.37
CA SER A 109 -3.06 -10.08 -3.94
C SER A 109 -3.30 -9.64 -5.38
N SER A 110 -4.41 -10.09 -6.01
CA SER A 110 -4.70 -9.82 -7.42
C SER A 110 -6.13 -9.35 -7.68
N THR A 111 -6.91 -9.04 -6.62
CA THR A 111 -8.27 -8.56 -6.79
C THR A 111 -8.32 -7.04 -7.01
N TYR A 112 -9.01 -6.63 -8.06
CA TYR A 112 -9.28 -5.22 -8.33
C TYR A 112 -10.07 -4.53 -7.20
N ALA A 113 -10.97 -5.28 -6.54
CA ALA A 113 -11.83 -4.75 -5.48
C ALA A 113 -11.05 -4.20 -4.25
N MET A 114 -9.84 -4.71 -4.00
CA MET A 114 -8.97 -4.25 -2.91
C MET A 114 -7.80 -3.39 -3.41
N SER A 115 -7.85 -2.88 -4.64
CA SER A 115 -6.75 -2.14 -5.26
C SER A 115 -5.42 -2.89 -5.26
N SER A 116 -5.46 -4.23 -5.22
CA SER A 116 -4.24 -5.05 -5.14
C SER A 116 -3.61 -5.34 -6.50
N THR A 117 -4.24 -4.95 -7.61
CA THR A 117 -3.69 -5.07 -8.97
C THR A 117 -2.58 -4.04 -9.26
N VAL A 118 -2.50 -2.98 -8.46
CA VAL A 118 -1.48 -1.94 -8.53
C VAL A 118 -0.35 -2.21 -7.54
N MET A 119 0.77 -1.48 -7.66
CA MET A 119 1.83 -1.50 -6.67
C MET A 119 1.53 -0.48 -5.58
N ASN A 120 1.16 -0.96 -4.41
CA ASN A 120 0.93 -0.11 -3.26
C ASN A 120 1.74 -0.60 -2.03
N GLU A 121 1.88 0.27 -1.05
CA GLU A 121 2.66 -0.01 0.14
C GLU A 121 2.13 -1.22 0.93
N ARG A 122 0.80 -1.43 0.97
CA ARG A 122 0.19 -2.49 1.77
C ARG A 122 0.44 -3.87 1.17
N LEU A 123 0.46 -3.98 -0.16
CA LEU A 123 0.80 -5.23 -0.85
C LEU A 123 2.25 -5.64 -0.54
N LEU A 124 3.20 -4.69 -0.60
CA LEU A 124 4.61 -4.94 -0.29
C LEU A 124 4.77 -5.36 1.18
N ALA A 125 4.15 -4.61 2.11
CA ALA A 125 4.20 -4.92 3.53
C ALA A 125 3.57 -6.28 3.84
N ALA A 126 2.41 -6.63 3.25
CA ALA A 126 1.78 -7.93 3.41
C ALA A 126 2.66 -9.09 2.90
N ALA A 127 3.38 -8.88 1.79
CA ALA A 127 4.33 -9.87 1.29
C ALA A 127 5.49 -10.08 2.28
N LEU A 128 6.09 -9.00 2.78
CA LEU A 128 7.18 -9.05 3.77
C LEU A 128 6.73 -9.73 5.08
N VAL A 129 5.55 -9.40 5.60
CA VAL A 129 4.97 -10.06 6.78
C VAL A 129 4.74 -11.54 6.53
N THR A 130 4.22 -11.92 5.35
CA THR A 130 3.99 -13.33 5.02
C THR A 130 5.30 -14.11 4.95
N VAL A 131 6.36 -13.52 4.37
CA VAL A 131 7.72 -14.08 4.35
C VAL A 131 8.24 -14.21 5.79
N SER A 132 8.10 -13.17 6.62
CA SER A 132 8.49 -13.20 8.04
C SER A 132 7.82 -14.35 8.79
N CYS A 133 6.52 -14.54 8.63
CA CYS A 133 5.77 -15.64 9.26
C CYS A 133 6.24 -17.01 8.76
N ALA A 134 6.45 -17.18 7.46
CA ALA A 134 6.96 -18.42 6.87
C ALA A 134 8.35 -18.77 7.40
N CYS A 135 9.24 -17.79 7.48
CA CYS A 135 10.59 -17.92 8.01
C CYS A 135 10.56 -18.26 9.52
N THR A 136 9.68 -17.62 10.30
CA THR A 136 9.52 -17.91 11.74
C THR A 136 9.11 -19.36 11.96
N ILE A 137 8.10 -19.85 11.23
CA ILE A 137 7.66 -21.26 11.33
C ILE A 137 8.80 -22.20 10.92
N ALA A 138 9.54 -21.87 9.85
CA ALA A 138 10.68 -22.66 9.38
C ALA A 138 11.85 -22.67 10.36
N ALA A 139 12.15 -21.54 11.00
CA ALA A 139 13.18 -21.42 12.03
C ALA A 139 12.88 -22.30 13.22
N LEU A 140 11.62 -22.30 13.72
CA LEU A 140 11.18 -23.17 14.81
C LEU A 140 11.35 -24.67 14.48
N ARG A 141 11.04 -25.07 13.24
CA ARG A 141 11.21 -26.46 12.80
C ARG A 141 12.67 -26.88 12.68
N ARG A 142 13.58 -25.91 12.47
CA ARG A 142 15.02 -26.11 12.30
C ARG A 142 15.82 -25.53 13.46
N ALA A 143 15.23 -25.43 14.65
CA ALA A 143 15.76 -24.71 15.80
C ALA A 143 17.17 -25.12 16.25
N ARG A 144 17.69 -26.27 15.81
CA ARG A 144 19.02 -26.76 16.15
C ARG A 144 20.04 -26.66 15.02
N SER A 145 19.74 -25.95 13.94
CA SER A 145 20.62 -25.85 12.76
C SER A 145 20.94 -24.40 12.43
N ALA A 146 22.08 -24.16 11.81
CA ALA A 146 22.47 -22.84 11.30
C ALA A 146 21.46 -22.25 10.29
N SER A 147 20.78 -23.12 9.52
CA SER A 147 19.71 -22.68 8.63
C SER A 147 18.49 -22.15 9.39
N GLY A 148 18.23 -22.66 10.62
CA GLY A 148 17.22 -22.11 11.51
C GLY A 148 17.54 -20.70 11.98
N ASP A 149 18.81 -20.42 12.30
CA ASP A 149 19.27 -19.09 12.70
C ASP A 149 19.17 -18.09 11.56
N ALA A 150 19.61 -18.45 10.36
CA ALA A 150 19.50 -17.62 9.17
C ALA A 150 18.03 -17.27 8.86
N LEU A 151 17.12 -18.23 9.02
CA LEU A 151 15.68 -18.01 8.85
C LEU A 151 15.10 -17.09 9.95
N ALA A 152 15.59 -17.19 11.19
CA ALA A 152 15.18 -16.28 12.26
C ALA A 152 15.62 -14.84 11.96
N VAL A 153 16.87 -14.63 11.49
CA VAL A 153 17.37 -13.32 11.06
C VAL A 153 16.53 -12.78 9.92
N LEU A 154 16.26 -13.59 8.89
CA LEU A 154 15.43 -13.17 7.75
C LEU A 154 14.00 -12.83 8.18
N ALA A 155 13.42 -13.59 9.11
CA ALA A 155 12.09 -13.29 9.67
C ALA A 155 12.06 -11.91 10.34
N GLY A 156 13.04 -11.60 11.17
CA GLY A 156 13.16 -10.30 11.83
C GLY A 156 13.38 -9.16 10.83
N ALA A 157 14.27 -9.35 9.86
CA ALA A 157 14.54 -8.35 8.82
C ALA A 157 13.27 -8.03 8.00
N CYS A 158 12.53 -9.04 7.58
CA CYS A 158 11.28 -8.85 6.85
C CYS A 158 10.20 -8.18 7.72
N ALA A 159 10.07 -8.54 9.00
CA ALA A 159 9.11 -7.92 9.91
C ALA A 159 9.38 -6.41 10.08
N THR A 160 10.64 -6.03 10.28
CA THR A 160 11.02 -4.62 10.41
C THR A 160 10.95 -3.88 9.07
N SER A 161 11.33 -4.51 7.96
CA SER A 161 11.16 -3.91 6.65
C SER A 161 9.70 -3.59 6.34
N ALA A 162 8.75 -4.45 6.76
CA ALA A 162 7.32 -4.16 6.63
C ALA A 162 6.90 -2.89 7.41
N LEU A 163 7.42 -2.69 8.63
CA LEU A 163 7.23 -1.46 9.42
C LEU A 163 7.86 -0.23 8.73
N LEU A 164 8.99 -0.41 8.04
CA LEU A 164 9.65 0.64 7.27
C LEU A 164 9.02 0.88 5.89
N VAL A 165 8.04 0.08 5.49
CA VAL A 165 7.13 0.33 4.36
C VAL A 165 5.92 1.10 4.85
N VAL A 166 5.20 0.55 5.84
CA VAL A 166 4.01 1.13 6.47
C VAL A 166 4.08 0.90 7.97
N GLN A 167 4.03 1.96 8.74
CA GLN A 167 4.25 1.96 10.20
C GLN A 167 3.23 1.10 10.98
N SER A 168 2.08 0.80 10.40
CA SER A 168 1.03 -0.03 11.03
C SER A 168 1.27 -1.53 10.93
N TYR A 169 2.28 -2.01 10.17
CA TYR A 169 2.50 -3.43 9.87
C TYR A 169 3.40 -4.13 10.91
N ALA A 170 3.00 -4.11 12.18
CA ALA A 170 3.74 -4.78 13.28
C ALA A 170 3.41 -6.27 13.43
N GLU A 171 2.44 -6.79 12.70
CA GLU A 171 1.87 -8.14 12.88
C GLU A 171 2.86 -9.27 12.61
N GLY A 172 3.89 -9.06 11.81
CA GLY A 172 4.97 -10.03 11.61
C GLY A 172 5.76 -10.28 12.90
N ALA A 173 6.10 -9.21 13.62
CA ALA A 173 6.77 -9.29 14.92
C ALA A 173 5.84 -9.85 16.01
N VAL A 174 4.56 -9.44 16.00
CA VAL A 174 3.54 -9.96 16.91
C VAL A 174 3.38 -11.48 16.72
N PHE A 175 3.25 -11.95 15.48
CA PHE A 175 3.18 -13.37 15.18
C PHE A 175 4.39 -14.13 15.70
N ALA A 176 5.60 -13.65 15.39
CA ALA A 176 6.84 -14.30 15.81
C ALA A 176 6.93 -14.38 17.35
N GLY A 177 6.69 -13.28 18.04
CA GLY A 177 6.74 -13.21 19.50
C GLY A 177 5.73 -14.15 20.17
N VAL A 178 4.48 -14.12 19.71
CA VAL A 178 3.42 -14.97 20.27
C VAL A 178 3.65 -16.45 19.96
N LEU A 179 4.09 -16.78 18.74
CA LEU A 179 4.38 -18.16 18.36
C LEU A 179 5.56 -18.74 19.15
N LEU A 180 6.64 -17.96 19.35
CA LEU A 180 7.78 -18.33 20.18
C LEU A 180 7.37 -18.56 21.63
N PHE A 181 6.62 -17.62 22.22
CA PHE A 181 6.11 -17.72 23.58
C PHE A 181 5.19 -18.93 23.76
N ALA A 182 4.24 -19.13 22.85
CA ALA A 182 3.33 -20.26 22.90
C ALA A 182 4.09 -21.60 22.78
N SER A 183 5.07 -21.69 21.86
CA SER A 183 5.91 -22.88 21.67
C SER A 183 6.75 -23.22 22.91
N TRP A 184 7.25 -22.19 23.60
CA TRP A 184 7.93 -22.34 24.89
C TRP A 184 6.99 -22.84 25.99
N ARG A 185 5.80 -22.23 26.09
CA ARG A 185 4.80 -22.59 27.14
C ARG A 185 4.31 -24.01 27.02
N VAL A 186 4.10 -24.51 25.81
CA VAL A 186 3.67 -25.91 25.58
C VAL A 186 4.87 -26.89 25.57
N ARG A 187 6.08 -26.41 25.92
CA ARG A 187 7.32 -27.20 25.96
C ARG A 187 7.64 -27.94 24.65
N ALA A 188 7.17 -27.39 23.52
CA ALA A 188 7.48 -27.93 22.20
C ALA A 188 8.98 -27.81 21.86
N LEU A 189 9.66 -26.82 22.44
CA LEU A 189 11.09 -26.55 22.27
C LEU A 189 11.77 -26.28 23.62
N PRO A 190 13.06 -26.64 23.79
CA PRO A 190 13.85 -26.25 24.95
C PRO A 190 14.06 -24.73 24.97
N GLY A 191 14.11 -24.15 26.18
CA GLY A 191 14.25 -22.68 26.31
C GLY A 191 15.47 -22.11 25.61
N SER A 192 16.60 -22.84 25.57
CA SER A 192 17.79 -22.42 24.83
C SER A 192 17.57 -22.26 23.32
N ALA A 193 16.77 -23.14 22.72
CA ALA A 193 16.43 -23.05 21.29
C ALA A 193 15.50 -21.84 21.03
N VAL A 194 14.55 -21.57 21.94
CA VAL A 194 13.66 -20.40 21.83
C VAL A 194 14.45 -19.10 21.93
N VAL A 195 15.34 -19.00 22.92
CA VAL A 195 16.24 -17.83 23.09
C VAL A 195 17.11 -17.61 21.85
N ARG A 196 17.68 -18.70 21.30
CA ARG A 196 18.52 -18.61 20.10
C ARG A 196 17.75 -18.08 18.89
N ILE A 197 16.52 -18.56 18.65
CA ILE A 197 15.68 -18.08 17.55
C ILE A 197 15.24 -16.62 17.80
N ALA A 198 14.87 -16.31 19.05
CA ALA A 198 14.50 -14.94 19.43
C ALA A 198 15.68 -13.96 19.21
N SER A 199 16.90 -14.33 19.63
CA SER A 199 18.11 -13.53 19.41
C SER A 199 18.41 -13.31 17.92
N GLY A 200 18.27 -14.38 17.09
CA GLY A 200 18.39 -14.28 15.65
C GLY A 200 17.35 -13.33 15.05
N GLY A 201 16.09 -13.46 15.48
CA GLY A 201 15.01 -12.56 15.07
C GLY A 201 15.28 -11.11 15.45
N LEU A 202 15.71 -10.82 16.67
CA LEU A 202 16.08 -9.48 17.12
C LEU A 202 17.27 -8.91 16.33
N LEU A 203 18.30 -9.73 16.08
CA LEU A 203 19.41 -9.31 15.20
C LEU A 203 18.89 -8.95 13.80
N GLY A 204 18.00 -9.78 13.24
CA GLY A 204 17.36 -9.50 11.96
C GLY A 204 16.57 -8.18 11.97
N MET A 205 15.84 -7.89 13.03
CA MET A 205 15.09 -6.63 13.19
C MET A 205 16.00 -5.40 13.21
N LEU A 206 17.20 -5.53 13.76
CA LEU A 206 18.17 -4.43 13.82
C LEU A 206 18.80 -4.10 12.46
N LEU A 207 18.88 -5.05 11.51
CA LEU A 207 19.56 -4.83 10.23
C LEU A 207 18.91 -3.71 9.39
N PRO A 208 17.59 -3.70 9.12
CA PRO A 208 16.97 -2.60 8.39
C PRO A 208 17.02 -1.27 9.15
N VAL A 209 16.93 -1.29 10.49
CA VAL A 209 17.05 -0.08 11.31
C VAL A 209 18.46 0.49 11.20
N ALA A 210 19.50 -0.36 11.30
CA ALA A 210 20.88 0.05 11.16
C ALA A 210 21.18 0.62 9.76
N ALA A 211 20.60 0.00 8.71
CA ALA A 211 20.74 0.51 7.35
C ALA A 211 20.09 1.91 7.18
N VAL A 212 18.90 2.13 7.75
CA VAL A 212 18.27 3.46 7.77
C VAL A 212 19.09 4.45 8.59
N ALA A 213 19.55 4.05 9.80
CA ALA A 213 20.37 4.92 10.65
C ALA A 213 21.68 5.32 9.95
N LEU A 214 22.33 4.38 9.25
CA LEU A 214 23.53 4.69 8.46
C LEU A 214 23.20 5.66 7.32
N GLY A 215 22.08 5.45 6.61
CA GLY A 215 21.62 6.38 5.57
C GLY A 215 21.39 7.80 6.12
N VAL A 216 20.79 7.92 7.30
CA VAL A 216 20.59 9.22 7.97
C VAL A 216 21.94 9.87 8.34
N LEU A 217 22.91 9.09 8.85
CA LEU A 217 24.23 9.61 9.23
C LEU A 217 25.04 10.18 8.05
N VAL A 218 24.79 9.68 6.84
CA VAL A 218 25.47 10.15 5.62
C VAL A 218 24.61 11.11 4.79
N SER A 219 23.38 11.38 5.23
CA SER A 219 22.46 12.31 4.55
C SER A 219 22.64 13.75 5.07
N TRP A 220 22.02 14.68 4.35
CA TRP A 220 21.94 16.09 4.70
C TRP A 220 20.88 16.40 5.79
N LEU A 221 20.07 15.42 6.20
CA LEU A 221 18.97 15.62 7.13
C LEU A 221 19.33 15.25 8.56
N THR A 222 18.66 15.88 9.50
CA THR A 222 18.74 15.51 10.91
C THR A 222 17.87 14.28 11.23
N ALA A 223 18.24 13.52 12.25
CA ALA A 223 17.46 12.38 12.71
C ALA A 223 16.02 12.79 13.11
N SER A 224 15.82 14.01 13.63
CA SER A 224 14.50 14.54 14.00
C SER A 224 13.61 14.79 12.78
N GLN A 225 14.15 15.32 11.68
CA GLN A 225 13.42 15.51 10.43
C GLN A 225 12.99 14.16 9.85
N VAL A 226 13.91 13.18 9.80
CA VAL A 226 13.59 11.84 9.31
C VAL A 226 12.52 11.15 10.18
N TRP A 227 12.66 11.27 11.53
CA TRP A 227 11.66 10.76 12.45
C TRP A 227 10.29 11.41 12.24
N PHE A 228 10.25 12.73 12.07
CA PHE A 228 9.00 13.45 11.82
C PHE A 228 8.34 12.99 10.52
N GLN A 229 9.08 12.88 9.42
CA GLN A 229 8.54 12.45 8.14
C GLN A 229 8.05 11.00 8.16
N MET A 230 8.77 10.11 8.85
CA MET A 230 8.38 8.69 8.90
C MET A 230 7.26 8.40 9.91
N PHE A 231 7.20 9.10 11.03
CA PHE A 231 6.29 8.77 12.14
C PHE A 231 5.50 9.97 12.66
N GLY A 232 6.17 11.10 12.96
CA GLY A 232 5.56 12.26 13.63
C GLY A 232 4.40 12.86 12.83
N TYR A 233 4.55 12.99 11.52
CA TYR A 233 3.51 13.48 10.62
C TYR A 233 2.20 12.67 10.75
N ARG A 234 2.27 11.35 10.92
CA ARG A 234 1.08 10.49 11.02
C ARG A 234 0.22 10.82 12.23
N LEU A 235 0.82 11.25 13.33
CA LEU A 235 0.08 11.67 14.53
C LEU A 235 -0.68 12.97 14.29
N GLN A 236 -0.09 13.91 13.56
CA GLN A 236 -0.76 15.16 13.18
C GLN A 236 -1.89 14.89 12.17
N ALA A 237 -1.62 14.09 11.15
CA ALA A 237 -2.60 13.73 10.12
C ALA A 237 -3.82 12.98 10.67
N ALA A 238 -3.66 12.21 11.75
CA ALA A 238 -4.76 11.49 12.37
C ALA A 238 -5.91 12.42 12.83
N GLY A 239 -5.59 13.62 13.34
CA GLY A 239 -6.57 14.62 13.70
C GLY A 239 -7.32 15.24 12.52
N VAL A 240 -6.72 15.22 11.33
CA VAL A 240 -7.32 15.71 10.08
C VAL A 240 -8.20 14.63 9.42
N ILE A 241 -7.78 13.38 9.49
CA ILE A 241 -8.50 12.21 8.93
C ILE A 241 -9.83 12.01 9.67
N GLY A 242 -9.83 12.03 11.02
CA GLY A 242 -11.02 11.76 11.84
C GLY A 242 -12.16 12.80 11.74
N ARG A 243 -12.04 13.77 10.83
CA ARG A 243 -13.07 14.78 10.53
C ARG A 243 -13.71 14.59 9.16
N SER A 244 -13.53 13.42 8.51
CA SER A 244 -14.06 13.17 7.17
C SER A 244 -15.50 12.66 7.22
N ASP A 245 -16.44 13.34 6.56
CA ASP A 245 -17.85 12.95 6.47
C ASP A 245 -18.08 11.63 5.71
N ASN A 246 -17.07 11.17 4.95
CA ASN A 246 -17.16 9.96 4.12
C ASN A 246 -16.73 8.67 4.84
N ASP A 247 -16.31 8.73 6.10
CA ASP A 247 -15.72 7.57 6.80
C ASP A 247 -16.72 6.43 6.99
N PHE A 248 -17.99 6.75 7.28
CA PHE A 248 -19.04 5.74 7.41
C PHE A 248 -19.28 5.01 6.07
N TYR A 249 -19.39 5.75 4.97
CA TYR A 249 -19.58 5.15 3.65
C TYR A 249 -18.40 4.24 3.26
N ARG A 250 -17.17 4.66 3.51
CA ARG A 250 -15.96 3.86 3.26
C ARG A 250 -15.94 2.60 4.13
N PHE A 251 -16.29 2.71 5.40
CA PHE A 251 -16.41 1.55 6.30
C PHE A 251 -17.45 0.53 5.81
N VAL A 252 -18.62 1.00 5.38
CA VAL A 252 -19.66 0.14 4.81
C VAL A 252 -19.14 -0.54 3.53
N THR A 253 -18.53 0.22 2.62
CA THR A 253 -17.96 -0.31 1.37
C THR A 253 -16.89 -1.37 1.66
N LEU A 254 -15.97 -1.11 2.58
CA LEU A 254 -14.94 -2.05 3.02
C LEU A 254 -15.56 -3.35 3.55
N THR A 255 -16.61 -3.22 4.38
CA THR A 255 -17.33 -4.36 4.96
C THR A 255 -18.04 -5.19 3.89
N VAL A 256 -18.67 -4.54 2.91
CA VAL A 256 -19.31 -5.20 1.76
C VAL A 256 -18.26 -5.95 0.92
N ILE A 257 -17.14 -5.32 0.62
CA ILE A 257 -16.02 -5.99 -0.08
C ILE A 257 -15.55 -7.20 0.71
N ALA A 258 -15.33 -7.08 2.01
CA ALA A 258 -14.92 -8.18 2.86
C ALA A 258 -15.95 -9.33 2.89
N ALA A 259 -17.24 -9.02 2.84
CA ALA A 259 -18.31 -10.03 2.77
C ALA A 259 -18.32 -10.74 1.41
N LEU A 260 -18.34 -9.98 0.32
CA LEU A 260 -18.44 -10.52 -1.05
C LEU A 260 -17.20 -11.32 -1.46
N THR A 261 -16.03 -10.96 -0.97
CA THR A 261 -14.77 -11.67 -1.24
C THR A 261 -14.56 -12.89 -0.32
N GLY A 262 -15.52 -13.25 0.52
CA GLY A 262 -15.41 -14.39 1.44
C GLY A 262 -14.49 -14.13 2.64
N PHE A 263 -13.98 -12.92 2.81
CA PHE A 263 -13.05 -12.57 3.87
C PHE A 263 -13.65 -12.74 5.27
N LEU A 264 -14.89 -12.28 5.45
CA LEU A 264 -15.63 -12.45 6.71
C LEU A 264 -15.91 -13.92 7.01
N VAL A 265 -16.16 -14.76 5.99
CA VAL A 265 -16.34 -16.21 6.15
C VAL A 265 -15.06 -16.86 6.69
N LEU A 266 -13.90 -16.49 6.14
CA LEU A 266 -12.59 -16.97 6.59
C LEU A 266 -12.33 -16.58 8.04
N LEU A 267 -12.55 -15.31 8.41
CA LEU A 267 -12.37 -14.84 9.79
C LEU A 267 -13.33 -15.55 10.76
N PHE A 268 -14.60 -15.64 10.42
CA PHE A 268 -15.62 -16.31 11.24
C PHE A 268 -15.27 -17.78 11.49
N CYS A 269 -14.96 -18.53 10.42
CA CYS A 269 -14.60 -19.95 10.54
C CYS A 269 -13.33 -20.16 11.36
N PHE A 270 -12.35 -19.23 11.25
CA PHE A 270 -11.14 -19.29 12.04
C PHE A 270 -11.42 -19.10 13.54
N VAL A 271 -12.17 -18.07 13.91
CA VAL A 271 -12.48 -17.78 15.32
C VAL A 271 -13.35 -18.85 15.93
N CYS A 272 -14.45 -19.23 15.27
CA CYS A 272 -15.40 -20.24 15.78
C CYS A 272 -14.82 -21.67 15.76
N GLY A 273 -13.81 -21.93 14.94
CA GLY A 273 -13.19 -23.24 14.80
C GLY A 273 -12.17 -23.63 15.89
N TYR A 274 -11.94 -22.79 16.91
CA TYR A 274 -10.91 -23.03 17.94
C TYR A 274 -10.94 -24.42 18.57
N ARG A 275 -12.14 -24.92 18.95
CA ARG A 275 -12.28 -26.27 19.56
C ARG A 275 -11.78 -27.37 18.65
N GLN A 276 -11.83 -27.19 17.34
CA GLN A 276 -11.38 -28.15 16.33
C GLN A 276 -9.86 -28.10 16.17
N VAL A 277 -9.27 -26.90 16.19
CA VAL A 277 -7.81 -26.71 16.12
C VAL A 277 -7.10 -27.41 17.27
N LYS A 278 -7.68 -27.39 18.48
CA LYS A 278 -7.12 -28.04 19.66
C LYS A 278 -6.94 -29.56 19.46
N ARG A 279 -7.81 -30.20 18.67
CA ARG A 279 -7.72 -31.66 18.38
C ARG A 279 -6.54 -32.01 17.48
N TYR A 280 -5.97 -31.03 16.76
CA TYR A 280 -4.94 -31.25 15.76
C TYR A 280 -3.57 -30.62 16.12
N ASP A 281 -3.39 -30.31 17.41
CA ASP A 281 -2.13 -29.78 17.98
C ASP A 281 -1.52 -28.55 17.29
N ASN A 282 -2.37 -27.64 16.82
CA ASN A 282 -1.97 -26.37 16.22
C ASN A 282 -2.34 -25.14 17.05
N THR A 283 -2.55 -25.33 18.34
CA THR A 283 -3.01 -24.25 19.23
C THR A 283 -2.04 -23.08 19.28
N ALA A 284 -0.72 -23.33 19.29
CA ALA A 284 0.29 -22.27 19.30
C ALA A 284 0.19 -21.38 18.03
N THR A 285 0.09 -22.01 16.85
CA THR A 285 -0.06 -21.28 15.59
C THR A 285 -1.40 -20.52 15.53
N TRP A 286 -2.48 -21.14 16.02
CA TRP A 286 -3.79 -20.50 16.07
C TRP A 286 -3.78 -19.24 16.93
N VAL A 287 -3.19 -19.30 18.14
CA VAL A 287 -3.07 -18.15 19.05
C VAL A 287 -2.22 -17.03 18.41
N ALA A 288 -1.13 -17.39 17.75
CA ALA A 288 -0.29 -16.41 17.06
C ALA A 288 -1.03 -15.72 15.90
N VAL A 289 -1.81 -16.46 15.10
CA VAL A 289 -2.64 -15.90 14.03
C VAL A 289 -3.76 -15.02 14.58
N LEU A 290 -4.39 -15.43 15.70
CA LEU A 290 -5.40 -14.61 16.37
C LEU A 290 -4.80 -13.28 16.85
N ALA A 291 -3.60 -13.31 17.44
CA ALA A 291 -2.89 -12.10 17.85
C ALA A 291 -2.58 -11.17 16.65
N MET A 292 -2.21 -11.74 15.49
CA MET A 292 -2.07 -10.97 14.26
C MET A 292 -3.38 -10.30 13.84
N ILE A 293 -4.49 -11.03 13.82
CA ILE A 293 -5.81 -10.50 13.44
C ILE A 293 -6.17 -9.33 14.36
N VAL A 294 -5.95 -9.48 15.67
CA VAL A 294 -6.23 -8.42 16.65
C VAL A 294 -5.31 -7.20 16.41
N ALA A 295 -4.01 -7.42 16.19
CA ALA A 295 -3.07 -6.34 15.94
C ALA A 295 -3.38 -5.59 14.64
N SER A 296 -3.65 -6.32 13.54
CA SER A 296 -4.02 -5.73 12.26
C SER A 296 -5.36 -4.99 12.35
N GLY A 297 -6.35 -5.59 13.01
CA GLY A 297 -7.64 -4.94 13.25
C GLY A 297 -7.51 -3.64 14.04
N ALA A 298 -6.76 -3.66 15.15
CA ALA A 298 -6.48 -2.48 15.94
C ALA A 298 -5.77 -1.38 15.11
N ALA A 299 -4.78 -1.76 14.30
CA ALA A 299 -4.08 -0.82 13.43
C ALA A 299 -4.99 -0.20 12.36
N MET A 300 -5.92 -0.99 11.79
CA MET A 300 -6.93 -0.49 10.84
C MET A 300 -7.88 0.52 11.52
N PHE A 301 -8.36 0.20 12.73
CA PHE A 301 -9.23 1.10 13.51
C PHE A 301 -8.52 2.41 13.88
N LEU A 302 -7.28 2.33 14.31
CA LEU A 302 -6.46 3.51 14.63
C LEU A 302 -6.15 4.36 13.41
N GLY A 303 -6.07 3.74 12.21
CA GLY A 303 -5.84 4.44 10.94
C GLY A 303 -7.05 5.22 10.43
N GLY A 304 -8.28 4.80 10.76
CA GLY A 304 -9.55 5.49 10.59
C GLY A 304 -10.04 5.80 9.17
N ALA A 305 -9.21 5.71 8.14
CA ALA A 305 -9.54 6.18 6.78
C ALA A 305 -10.35 5.18 5.91
N TRP A 306 -10.45 3.93 6.32
CA TRP A 306 -11.28 2.85 5.75
C TRP A 306 -11.19 2.65 4.22
N TYR A 307 -10.01 2.83 3.62
CA TYR A 307 -9.80 2.56 2.20
C TYR A 307 -9.87 1.05 1.90
N ASN A 308 -10.25 0.68 0.68
CA ASN A 308 -10.43 -0.71 0.26
C ASN A 308 -9.16 -1.56 0.43
N ASP A 309 -7.99 -0.97 0.25
CA ASP A 309 -6.67 -1.59 0.40
C ASP A 309 -6.30 -1.90 1.87
N TYR A 310 -7.06 -1.39 2.87
CA TYR A 310 -6.83 -1.74 4.28
C TYR A 310 -7.01 -3.24 4.55
N LEU A 311 -7.84 -3.94 3.77
CA LEU A 311 -7.98 -5.39 3.88
C LEU A 311 -6.68 -6.15 3.56
N LEU A 312 -5.76 -5.55 2.80
CA LEU A 312 -4.47 -6.16 2.48
C LEU A 312 -3.64 -6.41 3.75
N GLN A 313 -3.80 -5.60 4.78
CA GLN A 313 -3.12 -5.77 6.07
C GLN A 313 -3.49 -7.09 6.77
N LEU A 314 -4.71 -7.58 6.57
CA LEU A 314 -5.15 -8.84 7.16
C LEU A 314 -4.79 -10.08 6.33
N ILE A 315 -4.28 -9.93 5.10
CA ILE A 315 -3.95 -11.06 4.21
C ILE A 315 -3.00 -12.07 4.87
N PRO A 316 -1.87 -11.67 5.49
CA PRO A 316 -0.96 -12.63 6.10
C PRO A 316 -1.64 -13.50 7.17
N ALA A 317 -2.50 -12.89 7.98
CA ALA A 317 -3.24 -13.61 9.02
C ALA A 317 -4.27 -14.58 8.44
N VAL A 318 -5.04 -14.15 7.42
CA VAL A 318 -6.08 -14.99 6.78
C VAL A 318 -5.45 -16.15 6.00
N VAL A 319 -4.32 -15.93 5.36
CA VAL A 319 -3.52 -16.98 4.69
C VAL A 319 -3.09 -18.05 5.68
N LEU A 320 -2.55 -17.67 6.83
CA LEU A 320 -2.15 -18.62 7.87
C LEU A 320 -3.34 -19.28 8.54
N ALA A 321 -4.45 -18.57 8.78
CA ALA A 321 -5.70 -19.13 9.25
C ALA A 321 -6.20 -20.25 8.33
N THR A 322 -6.16 -19.99 7.01
CA THR A 322 -6.53 -20.97 5.98
C THR A 322 -5.59 -22.18 6.01
N ALA A 323 -4.28 -21.98 6.19
CA ALA A 323 -3.30 -23.06 6.34
C ALA A 323 -3.64 -24.00 7.48
N VAL A 324 -4.02 -23.44 8.63
CA VAL A 324 -4.33 -24.20 9.85
C VAL A 324 -5.62 -25.01 9.70
N MET A 325 -6.65 -24.45 9.05
CA MET A 325 -8.01 -24.98 9.17
C MET A 325 -8.57 -25.62 7.89
N ALA A 326 -8.28 -25.08 6.71
CA ALA A 326 -8.87 -25.59 5.46
C ALA A 326 -8.61 -27.08 5.19
N PRO A 327 -7.44 -27.65 5.56
CA PRO A 327 -7.18 -29.08 5.40
C PRO A 327 -7.99 -29.99 6.33
N GLN A 328 -8.66 -29.44 7.36
CA GLN A 328 -9.35 -30.24 8.37
C GLN A 328 -10.71 -30.73 7.85
N PRO A 329 -11.12 -32.01 8.14
CA PRO A 329 -12.43 -32.52 7.77
C PRO A 329 -13.50 -32.10 8.78
N THR A 330 -13.69 -30.79 8.95
CA THR A 330 -14.60 -30.18 9.92
C THR A 330 -15.48 -29.15 9.24
N TRP A 331 -16.57 -28.71 9.89
CA TRP A 331 -17.42 -27.68 9.34
C TRP A 331 -16.65 -26.36 9.10
N SER A 332 -15.75 -25.99 10.03
CA SER A 332 -14.93 -24.80 9.86
C SER A 332 -13.90 -24.96 8.74
N GLY A 333 -13.32 -26.16 8.57
CA GLY A 333 -12.46 -26.47 7.43
C GLY A 333 -13.21 -26.41 6.09
N LEU A 334 -14.46 -26.87 6.05
CA LEU A 334 -15.32 -26.70 4.89
C LEU A 334 -15.61 -25.21 4.63
N GLY A 335 -15.99 -24.46 5.66
CA GLY A 335 -16.23 -23.03 5.54
C GLY A 335 -15.00 -22.25 5.04
N MET A 336 -13.78 -22.61 5.52
CA MET A 336 -12.52 -22.04 5.02
C MET A 336 -12.30 -22.33 3.53
N ARG A 337 -12.63 -23.54 3.06
CA ARG A 337 -12.54 -23.89 1.63
C ARG A 337 -13.56 -23.12 0.80
N CYS A 338 -14.79 -22.98 1.30
CA CYS A 338 -15.81 -22.16 0.66
C CYS A 338 -15.40 -20.68 0.59
N GLY A 339 -14.89 -20.11 1.69
CA GLY A 339 -14.37 -18.74 1.72
C GLY A 339 -13.21 -18.52 0.74
N ALA A 340 -12.29 -19.48 0.64
CA ALA A 340 -11.19 -19.44 -0.33
C ALA A 340 -11.70 -19.51 -1.80
N ALA A 341 -12.70 -20.35 -2.07
CA ALA A 341 -13.33 -20.41 -3.38
C ALA A 341 -14.08 -19.10 -3.71
N MET A 342 -14.81 -18.52 -2.74
CA MET A 342 -15.42 -17.20 -2.89
C MET A 342 -14.40 -16.13 -3.22
N ALA A 343 -13.25 -16.13 -2.54
CA ALA A 343 -12.16 -15.18 -2.83
C ALA A 343 -11.65 -15.31 -4.26
N ALA A 344 -11.45 -16.56 -4.75
CA ALA A 344 -10.99 -16.78 -6.11
C ALA A 344 -12.03 -16.34 -7.17
N VAL A 345 -13.30 -16.65 -6.96
CA VAL A 345 -14.39 -16.21 -7.85
C VAL A 345 -14.51 -14.67 -7.83
N ALA A 346 -14.50 -14.08 -6.63
CA ALA A 346 -14.58 -12.63 -6.50
C ALA A 346 -13.39 -11.92 -7.16
N ALA A 347 -12.16 -12.48 -7.09
CA ALA A 347 -11.00 -11.92 -7.77
C ALA A 347 -11.19 -11.93 -9.31
N VAL A 348 -11.69 -13.02 -9.88
CA VAL A 348 -11.97 -13.11 -11.32
C VAL A 348 -13.08 -12.13 -11.73
N VAL A 349 -14.19 -12.10 -10.99
CA VAL A 349 -15.33 -11.20 -11.26
C VAL A 349 -14.89 -9.73 -11.13
N ALA A 350 -14.14 -9.38 -10.07
CA ALA A 350 -13.66 -8.01 -9.88
C ALA A 350 -12.68 -7.59 -11.00
N THR A 351 -11.83 -8.49 -11.48
CA THR A 351 -10.94 -8.23 -12.61
C THR A 351 -11.75 -7.99 -13.89
N TYR A 352 -12.71 -8.86 -14.18
CA TYR A 352 -13.58 -8.70 -15.35
C TYR A 352 -14.37 -7.37 -15.31
N LEU A 353 -15.01 -7.08 -14.19
CA LEU A 353 -15.73 -5.80 -13.99
C LEU A 353 -14.79 -4.58 -14.07
N GLY A 354 -13.58 -4.70 -13.54
CA GLY A 354 -12.58 -3.65 -13.62
C GLY A 354 -12.14 -3.36 -15.06
N LEU A 355 -12.08 -4.37 -15.93
CA LEU A 355 -11.71 -4.21 -17.33
C LEU A 355 -12.87 -3.65 -18.17
N GLU A 356 -14.10 -4.13 -17.95
CA GLU A 356 -15.29 -3.71 -18.70
C GLU A 356 -15.83 -2.33 -18.28
N ARG A 357 -15.75 -2.06 -16.98
CA ARG A 357 -16.24 -0.81 -16.38
C ARG A 357 -15.19 -0.29 -15.43
N PRO A 358 -14.17 0.41 -15.93
CA PRO A 358 -13.13 0.93 -15.05
C PRO A 358 -13.77 1.86 -14.02
N ILE A 359 -14.02 1.32 -12.81
CA ILE A 359 -14.44 2.07 -11.62
C ILE A 359 -13.43 3.19 -11.33
N LEU A 360 -12.22 3.05 -11.88
CA LEU A 360 -11.16 4.04 -11.96
C LEU A 360 -11.27 4.92 -13.22
N GLY A 361 -12.47 5.17 -13.74
CA GLY A 361 -12.68 6.10 -14.87
C GLY A 361 -12.00 7.46 -14.64
N SER A 362 -11.92 7.89 -13.38
CA SER A 362 -11.16 9.08 -12.99
C SER A 362 -9.65 8.98 -13.32
N THR A 363 -9.03 7.79 -13.25
CA THR A 363 -7.59 7.63 -13.55
C THR A 363 -7.30 7.82 -15.03
N ASN A 364 -8.18 7.34 -15.92
CA ASN A 364 -8.08 7.58 -17.35
C ASN A 364 -8.25 9.07 -17.67
N SER A 365 -9.22 9.74 -17.05
CA SER A 365 -9.43 11.18 -17.20
C SER A 365 -8.24 11.98 -16.68
N GLN A 366 -7.65 11.58 -15.53
CA GLN A 366 -6.45 12.22 -15.00
C GLN A 366 -5.28 12.11 -15.96
N ALA A 367 -5.02 10.93 -16.50
CA ALA A 367 -3.99 10.71 -17.51
C ALA A 367 -4.27 11.46 -18.82
N ALA A 368 -5.55 11.61 -19.20
CA ALA A 368 -5.95 12.36 -20.38
C ALA A 368 -5.69 13.86 -20.21
N VAL A 369 -6.04 14.44 -19.06
CA VAL A 369 -5.73 15.84 -18.73
C VAL A 369 -4.22 16.08 -18.77
N GLY A 370 -3.43 15.19 -18.14
CA GLY A 370 -1.97 15.32 -18.17
C GLY A 370 -1.39 15.25 -19.59
N ARG A 371 -1.86 14.32 -20.44
CA ARG A 371 -1.43 14.25 -21.85
C ARG A 371 -1.87 15.47 -22.67
N TRP A 372 -3.04 16.04 -22.38
CA TRP A 372 -3.50 17.27 -23.00
C TRP A 372 -2.56 18.43 -22.66
N MET A 373 -2.12 18.56 -21.41
CA MET A 373 -1.11 19.54 -21.01
C MET A 373 0.25 19.26 -21.69
N ALA A 374 0.66 17.99 -21.75
CA ALA A 374 1.94 17.60 -22.37
C ALA A 374 2.02 17.91 -23.86
N ALA A 375 0.88 18.00 -24.57
CA ALA A 375 0.86 18.20 -26.02
C ALA A 375 1.46 19.56 -26.44
N ASP A 376 1.45 20.54 -25.54
CA ASP A 376 1.97 21.89 -25.80
C ASP A 376 2.80 22.45 -24.62
N SER A 377 3.39 21.55 -23.84
CA SER A 377 4.31 21.93 -22.78
C SER A 377 5.72 22.17 -23.32
N GLU A 378 6.43 23.09 -22.70
CA GLU A 378 7.83 23.37 -22.96
C GLU A 378 8.75 22.73 -21.92
N GLN A 379 10.02 22.58 -22.27
CA GLN A 379 11.01 22.05 -21.33
C GLN A 379 11.18 23.01 -20.15
N GLY A 380 10.97 22.51 -18.95
CA GLY A 380 11.03 23.29 -17.71
C GLY A 380 9.66 23.72 -17.19
N ASP A 381 8.58 23.46 -17.92
CA ASP A 381 7.22 23.69 -17.40
C ASP A 381 6.99 22.89 -16.12
N THR A 382 6.39 23.55 -15.15
CA THR A 382 5.99 22.95 -13.87
C THR A 382 4.49 23.07 -13.68
N GLY A 383 3.94 22.23 -12.80
CA GLY A 383 2.50 22.24 -12.56
C GLY A 383 2.11 22.03 -11.11
N VAL A 384 0.94 22.53 -10.74
CA VAL A 384 0.27 22.22 -9.47
C VAL A 384 -1.12 21.70 -9.78
N VAL A 385 -1.47 20.56 -9.17
CA VAL A 385 -2.84 20.02 -9.19
C VAL A 385 -3.45 20.23 -7.82
N LEU A 386 -4.49 21.05 -7.75
CA LEU A 386 -5.14 21.37 -6.48
C LEU A 386 -5.73 20.09 -5.85
N TRP A 387 -5.32 19.85 -4.63
CA TRP A 387 -5.80 18.82 -3.72
C TRP A 387 -5.49 17.37 -4.14
N GLY A 388 -4.44 17.16 -4.92
CA GLY A 388 -3.95 15.83 -5.23
C GLY A 388 -4.04 15.47 -6.72
N LYS A 389 -3.99 14.17 -7.04
CA LYS A 389 -3.96 13.65 -8.43
C LYS A 389 -2.60 13.88 -9.12
N ALA A 390 -1.53 13.54 -8.42
CA ALA A 390 -0.16 13.59 -8.94
C ALA A 390 0.04 12.87 -10.29
N ASN A 391 -0.85 11.93 -10.64
CA ASN A 391 -0.81 11.24 -11.93
C ASN A 391 -1.17 12.15 -13.12
N VAL A 392 -1.78 13.31 -12.91
CA VAL A 392 -1.90 14.36 -13.94
C VAL A 392 -0.51 14.91 -14.28
N LEU A 393 0.27 15.29 -13.25
CA LEU A 393 1.64 15.79 -13.43
C LEU A 393 2.55 14.74 -14.06
N HIS A 394 2.47 13.49 -13.58
CA HIS A 394 3.24 12.40 -14.15
C HIS A 394 2.93 12.17 -15.63
N ALA A 395 1.65 12.20 -16.00
CA ALA A 395 1.23 12.07 -17.41
C ALA A 395 1.60 13.27 -18.27
N ALA A 396 1.77 14.44 -17.67
CA ALA A 396 2.26 15.65 -18.31
C ALA A 396 3.80 15.69 -18.40
N GLY A 397 4.52 14.82 -17.70
CA GLY A 397 5.98 14.87 -17.61
C GLY A 397 6.50 16.06 -16.81
N MET A 398 5.68 16.59 -15.89
CA MET A 398 5.97 17.82 -15.14
C MET A 398 6.30 17.53 -13.68
N SER A 399 7.18 18.34 -13.11
CA SER A 399 7.39 18.47 -11.67
C SER A 399 6.45 19.51 -11.05
N SER A 400 6.40 19.57 -9.72
CA SER A 400 5.67 20.60 -8.99
C SER A 400 6.63 21.44 -8.14
N PRO A 401 6.53 22.78 -8.15
CA PRO A 401 7.26 23.62 -7.21
C PRO A 401 6.63 23.60 -5.80
N TYR A 402 5.42 23.04 -5.67
CA TYR A 402 4.74 22.86 -4.38
C TYR A 402 4.99 21.45 -3.85
N PRO A 403 5.53 21.28 -2.61
CA PRO A 403 6.03 20.01 -2.13
C PRO A 403 4.95 19.00 -1.74
N TYR A 404 3.69 19.39 -1.64
CA TYR A 404 2.61 18.57 -1.14
C TYR A 404 1.70 18.08 -2.26
N LEU A 405 1.98 16.89 -2.79
CA LEU A 405 1.25 16.30 -3.93
C LEU A 405 -0.11 15.70 -3.56
N TRP A 406 -0.51 15.67 -2.28
CA TRP A 406 -1.79 15.12 -1.80
C TRP A 406 -2.48 16.07 -0.84
N SER A 407 -3.80 16.11 -0.91
CA SER A 407 -4.64 16.97 -0.06
C SER A 407 -4.42 16.79 1.44
N LEU A 408 -4.12 15.56 1.90
CA LEU A 408 -3.87 15.31 3.31
C LEU A 408 -2.60 16.02 3.80
N LEU A 409 -1.57 16.11 2.97
CA LEU A 409 -0.35 16.83 3.30
C LEU A 409 -0.63 18.33 3.41
N THR A 410 -1.29 18.91 2.42
CA THR A 410 -1.70 20.32 2.44
C THR A 410 -2.53 20.64 3.68
N ARG A 411 -3.60 19.87 3.92
CA ARG A 411 -4.51 20.05 5.07
C ARG A 411 -3.82 19.89 6.42
N THR A 412 -2.69 19.20 6.48
CA THR A 412 -1.96 18.94 7.74
C THR A 412 -0.79 19.91 7.95
N LEU A 413 -0.05 20.23 6.88
CA LEU A 413 1.22 20.95 6.96
C LEU A 413 1.14 22.37 6.42
N ASP A 414 0.11 22.69 5.63
CA ASP A 414 -0.12 24.02 5.04
C ASP A 414 -1.63 24.34 5.07
N PRO A 415 -2.31 24.28 6.24
CA PRO A 415 -3.78 24.44 6.33
C PRO A 415 -4.24 25.85 5.97
N GLU A 416 -3.40 26.87 6.16
CA GLU A 416 -3.66 28.27 5.82
C GLU A 416 -3.19 28.60 4.40
N LEU A 417 -2.67 27.64 3.65
CA LEU A 417 -2.16 27.75 2.29
C LEU A 417 -1.00 28.76 2.11
N ASP A 418 -0.29 29.15 3.17
CA ASP A 418 0.78 30.13 3.12
C ASP A 418 1.87 29.76 2.14
N LEU A 419 2.30 28.49 2.16
CA LEU A 419 3.32 27.98 1.25
C LEU A 419 2.80 27.91 -0.19
N LEU A 420 1.56 27.43 -0.39
CA LEU A 420 0.95 27.40 -1.73
C LEU A 420 0.82 28.80 -2.30
N LEU A 421 0.29 29.75 -1.52
CA LEU A 421 0.13 31.15 -1.96
C LEU A 421 1.47 31.82 -2.28
N THR A 422 2.51 31.54 -1.46
CA THR A 422 3.87 32.00 -1.73
C THR A 422 4.41 31.41 -3.04
N THR A 423 4.18 30.12 -3.28
CA THR A 423 4.57 29.45 -4.53
C THR A 423 3.85 30.05 -5.74
N LEU A 424 2.53 30.26 -5.66
CA LEU A 424 1.75 30.81 -6.79
C LEU A 424 2.10 32.28 -7.12
N ARG A 425 2.50 33.06 -6.11
CA ARG A 425 2.84 34.48 -6.25
C ARG A 425 4.32 34.72 -6.52
N GLY A 426 5.15 33.71 -6.27
CA GLY A 426 6.60 33.78 -6.36
C GLY A 426 7.15 33.83 -7.79
N PRO A 427 8.47 33.99 -7.94
CA PRO A 427 9.13 33.95 -9.24
C PRO A 427 9.09 32.57 -9.89
N ASP A 428 9.07 31.49 -9.06
CA ASP A 428 9.01 30.10 -9.50
C ASP A 428 7.56 29.58 -9.52
N ALA A 429 6.61 30.46 -9.84
CA ALA A 429 5.20 30.09 -9.95
C ALA A 429 5.02 29.00 -11.00
N PRO A 430 4.20 27.96 -10.73
CA PRO A 430 3.99 26.90 -11.70
C PRO A 430 3.41 27.43 -13.00
N THR A 431 3.90 26.92 -14.13
CA THR A 431 3.38 27.29 -15.46
C THR A 431 1.92 26.87 -15.59
N TRP A 432 1.60 25.67 -15.05
CA TRP A 432 0.28 25.06 -15.16
C TRP A 432 -0.37 24.89 -13.79
N LEU A 433 -1.69 25.16 -13.69
CA LEU A 433 -2.50 24.87 -12.52
C LEU A 433 -3.75 24.10 -12.95
N VAL A 434 -4.06 23.01 -12.23
CA VAL A 434 -5.21 22.15 -12.52
C VAL A 434 -6.16 22.18 -11.34
N GLU A 435 -7.39 22.57 -11.55
CA GLU A 435 -8.45 22.57 -10.53
C GLU A 435 -9.19 21.23 -10.55
N TRP A 436 -8.56 20.17 -9.95
CA TRP A 436 -9.20 18.85 -9.92
C TRP A 436 -10.37 18.78 -8.94
N TYR A 437 -10.26 19.45 -7.82
CA TYR A 437 -11.33 19.65 -6.84
C TYR A 437 -11.57 21.14 -6.66
N PRO A 438 -12.79 21.56 -6.28
CA PRO A 438 -13.07 22.97 -6.02
C PRO A 438 -12.07 23.61 -5.06
N ARG A 439 -11.68 24.85 -5.29
CA ARG A 439 -10.66 25.58 -4.51
C ARG A 439 -10.95 25.55 -3.02
N ASN A 440 -12.20 25.77 -2.63
CA ASN A 440 -12.64 25.77 -1.23
C ASN A 440 -12.98 24.37 -0.68
N SER A 441 -12.49 23.28 -1.31
CA SER A 441 -12.64 21.95 -0.73
C SER A 441 -12.03 21.90 0.67
N TRP A 442 -12.73 21.27 1.62
CA TRP A 442 -12.36 21.23 3.05
C TRP A 442 -12.23 22.60 3.72
N GLN A 443 -12.82 23.66 3.16
CA GLN A 443 -12.76 25.04 3.64
C GLN A 443 -11.32 25.62 3.62
N LEU A 444 -10.46 25.14 2.72
CA LEU A 444 -9.07 25.59 2.62
C LEU A 444 -8.96 27.02 2.06
N ASP A 445 -9.89 27.47 1.22
CA ASP A 445 -9.95 28.82 0.65
C ASP A 445 -11.18 29.59 1.21
N ALA A 446 -11.37 29.56 2.52
CA ALA A 446 -12.53 30.18 3.14
C ALA A 446 -12.51 31.72 3.06
N ASP A 447 -11.34 32.34 3.01
CA ASP A 447 -11.10 33.77 2.86
C ASP A 447 -10.98 34.22 1.38
N GLY A 448 -10.96 33.29 0.42
CA GLY A 448 -10.83 33.57 -1.00
C GLY A 448 -9.41 33.97 -1.45
N ALA A 449 -8.39 33.80 -0.61
CA ALA A 449 -7.02 34.20 -0.90
C ALA A 449 -6.39 33.40 -2.06
N LEU A 450 -6.69 32.08 -2.12
CA LEU A 450 -6.25 31.23 -3.22
C LEU A 450 -6.97 31.60 -4.53
N THR A 451 -8.28 31.80 -4.45
CA THR A 451 -9.07 32.24 -5.61
C THR A 451 -8.51 33.55 -6.18
N ALA A 452 -8.27 34.55 -5.33
CA ALA A 452 -7.70 35.84 -5.75
C ALA A 452 -6.29 35.67 -6.38
N ALA A 453 -5.44 34.81 -5.81
CA ALA A 453 -4.10 34.56 -6.36
C ALA A 453 -4.15 33.90 -7.74
N ILE A 454 -5.08 32.96 -7.95
CA ILE A 454 -5.26 32.30 -9.24
C ILE A 454 -5.80 33.30 -10.28
N GLU A 455 -6.82 34.06 -9.94
CA GLU A 455 -7.41 35.05 -10.86
C GLU A 455 -6.44 36.19 -11.24
N ASP A 456 -5.55 36.57 -10.32
CA ASP A 456 -4.50 37.56 -10.58
C ASP A 456 -3.43 37.05 -11.55
N ARG A 457 -2.94 35.82 -11.36
CA ARG A 457 -1.74 35.29 -12.03
C ARG A 457 -2.03 34.35 -13.20
N TYR A 458 -3.20 33.71 -13.24
CA TYR A 458 -3.51 32.67 -14.20
C TYR A 458 -4.72 33.01 -15.06
N ILE A 459 -4.77 32.39 -16.23
CA ILE A 459 -5.92 32.43 -17.14
C ILE A 459 -6.37 30.99 -17.42
N GLN A 460 -7.67 30.74 -17.37
CA GLN A 460 -8.23 29.45 -17.77
C GLN A 460 -8.05 29.27 -19.28
N VAL A 461 -7.41 28.19 -19.68
CA VAL A 461 -7.04 27.94 -21.08
C VAL A 461 -7.77 26.75 -21.70
N GLY A 462 -8.45 25.93 -20.89
CA GLY A 462 -9.26 24.82 -21.36
C GLY A 462 -9.92 24.05 -20.21
N SER A 463 -10.78 23.10 -20.55
CA SER A 463 -11.46 22.22 -19.60
C SER A 463 -11.46 20.76 -20.11
N PRO A 464 -10.28 20.16 -20.36
CA PRO A 464 -10.21 18.79 -20.83
C PRO A 464 -10.86 17.85 -19.80
N CYS A 465 -11.73 16.95 -20.27
CA CYS A 465 -12.53 16.04 -19.42
C CYS A 465 -13.44 16.79 -18.41
N GLY A 466 -13.73 18.06 -18.63
CA GLY A 466 -14.50 18.90 -17.69
C GLY A 466 -13.72 19.34 -16.45
N ILE A 467 -12.38 19.32 -16.51
CA ILE A 467 -11.47 19.76 -15.46
C ILE A 467 -10.79 21.05 -15.89
N ASP A 468 -10.96 22.12 -15.12
CA ASP A 468 -10.41 23.42 -15.44
C ASP A 468 -8.88 23.43 -15.32
N VAL A 469 -8.23 23.84 -16.42
CA VAL A 469 -6.79 23.98 -16.51
C VAL A 469 -6.44 25.45 -16.77
N TYR A 470 -5.50 25.94 -16.01
CA TYR A 470 -5.04 27.31 -16.03
C TYR A 470 -3.58 27.38 -16.45
N LEU A 471 -3.22 28.41 -17.19
CA LEU A 471 -1.87 28.75 -17.59
C LEU A 471 -1.46 30.09 -16.94
N LEU A 472 -0.19 30.21 -16.57
CA LEU A 472 0.38 31.46 -16.05
C LEU A 472 0.24 32.57 -17.12
N LYS A 473 -0.25 33.74 -16.76
CA LYS A 473 -0.56 34.84 -17.72
C LYS A 473 0.65 35.34 -18.51
N SER A 474 1.88 35.12 -18.02
CA SER A 474 3.10 35.43 -18.73
C SER A 474 3.41 34.46 -19.88
N GLU A 475 2.75 33.31 -19.89
CA GLU A 475 2.99 32.24 -20.84
C GLU A 475 1.91 32.20 -21.93
N SER A 476 2.29 31.65 -23.09
CA SER A 476 1.37 31.46 -24.23
C SER A 476 1.61 30.06 -24.81
N ARG A 477 0.55 29.32 -25.06
CA ARG A 477 0.58 27.96 -25.63
C ARG A 477 -0.50 27.81 -26.70
N GLU A 478 -0.19 27.06 -27.78
CA GLU A 478 -1.17 26.66 -28.80
C GLU A 478 -1.84 25.36 -28.34
N LEU A 479 -2.99 25.45 -27.71
CA LEU A 479 -3.61 24.32 -27.05
C LEU A 479 -4.42 23.47 -28.02
N PRO A 480 -4.35 22.14 -27.91
CA PRO A 480 -5.26 21.25 -28.64
C PRO A 480 -6.70 21.47 -28.18
N PRO A 481 -7.70 21.11 -29.00
CA PRO A 481 -9.08 21.07 -28.54
C PRO A 481 -9.25 20.25 -27.24
N ASP A 482 -10.19 20.65 -26.39
CA ASP A 482 -10.46 19.96 -25.15
C ASP A 482 -10.70 18.47 -25.38
N ALA A 483 -9.95 17.64 -24.68
CA ALA A 483 -10.11 16.20 -24.72
C ALA A 483 -11.51 15.83 -24.19
N GLN A 484 -12.31 15.20 -25.05
CA GLN A 484 -13.58 14.63 -24.64
C GLN A 484 -13.30 13.28 -23.95
N CYS A 485 -13.44 13.25 -22.65
CA CYS A 485 -13.46 11.99 -21.91
C CYS A 485 -14.90 11.50 -21.83
N GLU A 486 -15.11 10.21 -22.07
CA GLU A 486 -16.39 9.59 -21.76
C GLU A 486 -16.76 9.95 -20.33
N GLN A 487 -17.86 10.70 -20.18
CA GLN A 487 -18.33 11.19 -18.89
C GLN A 487 -18.83 10.00 -18.08
N TRP A 488 -17.97 9.38 -17.32
CA TRP A 488 -18.36 8.60 -16.17
C TRP A 488 -18.76 9.58 -15.06
N ARG A 489 -20.00 10.04 -15.12
CA ARG A 489 -20.62 10.70 -13.98
C ARG A 489 -20.70 9.66 -12.87
N ALA A 490 -19.87 9.84 -11.84
CA ALA A 490 -20.14 9.22 -10.55
C ALA A 490 -21.49 9.77 -10.07
N GLY A 491 -22.53 8.92 -10.15
CA GLY A 491 -23.79 9.14 -9.48
C GLY A 491 -23.61 8.90 -7.99
#